data_d9350e5e45dd275f8174789c40519035
#
_entry.id   d9350e5e45dd275f8174789c40519035
#
_cell.length_a   1.000
_cell.length_b   1.000
_cell.length_c   1.000
_cell.angle_alpha   90.00
_cell.angle_beta   90.00
_cell.angle_gamma   90.00
#
_symmetry.space_group_name_H-M   'P 1'
#
loop_
_entity.id
_entity.type
_entity.pdbx_description
1 polymer ?
#
loop_
_entity_poly.entity_id
_entity_poly.type
_entity_poly.pdbx_seq_one_letter_code
_entity_poly.pdbx_strand_id
1 'polypeptide(L)'
;RDVERSRGLGDVYKRQTDNSNEYDNDLRSAFQYFASQQVNEFILDLRYNNGGLLSCAELLCTMLAPSSTLGQELGYLEFNNRFNPQIVPFTLNSGLIGNGANLNLNTLYVLTSSQTASASEMVINCLDPYMDVVIIGGTTVGKNVGSRNFSSPELMITMNPIVCKIYNSEGKSDYESGFQPVSYTHLTLPTIR
;
A
#
# COMPACT_ATOMS: atom_id res chain seq x y z
N ARG A 1 -8.51 -26.99 4.51
CA ARG A 1 -8.55 -25.67 3.82
C ARG A 1 -7.24 -25.00 4.13
N ASP A 2 -6.33 -25.03 3.18
CA ASP A 2 -5.05 -24.36 3.30
C ASP A 2 -5.30 -22.86 3.21
N VAL A 3 -5.08 -22.17 4.33
CA VAL A 3 -4.98 -20.71 4.33
C VAL A 3 -3.63 -20.39 3.69
N GLU A 4 -3.62 -20.08 2.41
CA GLU A 4 -2.43 -19.50 1.79
C GLU A 4 -2.11 -18.20 2.53
N ARG A 5 -1.00 -18.23 3.26
CA ARG A 5 -0.45 -17.03 3.87
C ARG A 5 -0.04 -16.10 2.73
N SER A 6 -0.78 -15.02 2.54
CA SER A 6 -0.35 -13.96 1.62
C SER A 6 1.04 -13.50 2.06
N ARG A 7 2.02 -13.69 1.19
CA ARG A 7 3.36 -13.11 1.39
C ARG A 7 3.17 -11.61 1.34
N GLY A 8 3.48 -10.92 2.42
CA GLY A 8 3.23 -9.49 2.54
C GLY A 8 4.04 -8.67 1.53
N LEU A 9 3.60 -7.43 1.25
CA LEU A 9 4.33 -6.44 0.43
C LEU A 9 5.83 -6.33 0.80
N GLY A 10 6.20 -6.57 2.06
CA GLY A 10 7.59 -6.60 2.52
C GLY A 10 8.43 -7.73 1.95
N ASP A 11 7.84 -8.90 1.68
CA ASP A 11 8.54 -10.01 1.03
C ASP A 11 8.76 -9.72 -0.45
N VAL A 12 7.82 -9.06 -1.10
CA VAL A 12 7.96 -8.54 -2.47
C VAL A 12 9.10 -7.54 -2.55
N TYR A 13 9.20 -6.61 -1.60
CA TYR A 13 10.29 -5.61 -1.57
C TYR A 13 11.66 -6.21 -1.36
N LYS A 14 11.84 -7.12 -0.42
CA LYS A 14 13.15 -7.73 -0.12
C LYS A 14 13.75 -8.51 -1.29
N ARG A 15 12.94 -8.91 -2.24
CA ARG A 15 13.33 -9.71 -3.40
C ARG A 15 13.45 -8.89 -4.69
N GLN A 16 12.94 -7.65 -4.75
CA GLN A 16 13.05 -6.77 -5.92
C GLN A 16 14.41 -6.06 -6.04
N THR A 17 15.48 -6.66 -5.54
CA THR A 17 16.83 -6.07 -5.70
C THR A 17 17.40 -6.17 -7.11
N ASP A 18 16.69 -6.85 -8.01
CA ASP A 18 17.16 -7.16 -9.38
C ASP A 18 16.39 -6.44 -10.51
N ASN A 19 15.51 -5.47 -10.20
CA ASN A 19 14.62 -4.81 -11.17
C ASN A 19 13.68 -5.77 -11.94
N SER A 20 13.53 -7.03 -11.49
CA SER A 20 12.51 -7.91 -12.07
C SER A 20 11.15 -7.58 -11.46
N ASN A 21 10.14 -7.37 -12.32
CA ASN A 21 8.75 -7.21 -11.90
C ASN A 21 8.08 -8.56 -11.61
N GLU A 22 8.86 -9.58 -11.25
CA GLU A 22 8.37 -10.95 -11.08
C GLU A 22 7.29 -11.02 -10.00
N TYR A 23 7.50 -10.35 -8.87
CA TYR A 23 6.53 -10.33 -7.76
C TYR A 23 5.30 -9.48 -8.05
N ASP A 24 5.40 -8.45 -8.87
CA ASP A 24 4.24 -7.71 -9.36
C ASP A 24 3.35 -8.63 -10.22
N ASN A 25 3.94 -9.56 -10.97
CA ASN A 25 3.21 -10.55 -11.74
C ASN A 25 2.54 -11.61 -10.85
N ASP A 26 3.20 -12.03 -9.78
CA ASP A 26 2.59 -12.91 -8.78
C ASP A 26 1.39 -12.23 -8.12
N LEU A 27 1.54 -10.94 -7.77
CA LEU A 27 0.45 -10.14 -7.22
C LEU A 27 -0.73 -10.03 -8.20
N ARG A 28 -0.46 -9.72 -9.49
CA ARG A 28 -1.47 -9.69 -10.55
C ARG A 28 -2.19 -11.02 -10.70
N SER A 29 -1.44 -12.14 -10.67
CA SER A 29 -1.99 -13.49 -10.78
C SER A 29 -2.92 -13.83 -9.61
N ALA A 30 -2.55 -13.43 -8.39
CA ALA A 30 -3.39 -13.58 -7.20
C ALA A 30 -4.70 -12.79 -7.34
N PHE A 31 -4.64 -11.54 -7.82
CA PHE A 31 -5.84 -10.71 -8.00
C PHE A 31 -6.73 -11.21 -9.14
N GLN A 32 -6.16 -11.76 -10.21
CA GLN A 32 -6.92 -12.45 -11.25
C GLN A 32 -7.67 -13.66 -10.69
N TYR A 33 -7.02 -14.44 -9.82
CA TYR A 33 -7.68 -15.56 -9.14
C TYR A 33 -8.82 -15.07 -8.24
N PHE A 34 -8.62 -14.04 -7.39
CA PHE A 34 -9.67 -13.50 -6.55
C PHE A 34 -10.86 -12.99 -7.35
N ALA A 35 -10.62 -12.29 -8.46
CA ALA A 35 -11.68 -11.83 -9.35
C ALA A 35 -12.47 -13.00 -9.95
N SER A 36 -11.79 -14.11 -10.33
CA SER A 36 -12.44 -15.33 -10.84
C SER A 36 -13.35 -16.00 -9.79
N GLN A 37 -13.05 -15.80 -8.50
CA GLN A 37 -13.88 -16.27 -7.38
C GLN A 37 -14.95 -15.27 -6.97
N GLN A 38 -15.09 -14.14 -7.68
CA GLN A 38 -16.08 -13.09 -7.39
C GLN A 38 -15.97 -12.55 -5.96
N VAL A 39 -14.73 -12.37 -5.47
CA VAL A 39 -14.46 -11.81 -4.14
C VAL A 39 -15.00 -10.38 -4.08
N ASN A 40 -15.85 -10.10 -3.09
CA ASN A 40 -16.48 -8.79 -2.83
C ASN A 40 -16.13 -8.20 -1.47
N GLU A 41 -15.43 -8.96 -0.63
CA GLU A 41 -14.85 -8.50 0.64
C GLU A 41 -13.38 -8.92 0.70
N PHE A 42 -12.53 -8.04 1.20
CA PHE A 42 -11.09 -8.26 1.20
C PHE A 42 -10.45 -7.83 2.52
N ILE A 43 -9.60 -8.71 3.06
CA ILE A 43 -8.78 -8.41 4.23
C ILE A 43 -7.32 -8.38 3.80
N LEU A 44 -6.69 -7.21 3.92
CA LEU A 44 -5.27 -7.01 3.65
C LEU A 44 -4.47 -7.11 4.95
N ASP A 45 -3.63 -8.15 5.09
CA ASP A 45 -2.78 -8.33 6.27
C ASP A 45 -1.43 -7.61 6.10
N LEU A 46 -1.27 -6.48 6.78
CA LEU A 46 -0.05 -5.68 6.81
C LEU A 46 0.66 -5.70 8.18
N ARG A 47 0.27 -6.59 9.09
CA ARG A 47 0.77 -6.61 10.49
C ARG A 47 2.29 -6.71 10.60
N TYR A 48 2.94 -7.36 9.64
CA TYR A 48 4.40 -7.54 9.62
C TYR A 48 5.05 -6.93 8.38
N ASN A 49 4.34 -6.00 7.73
CA ASN A 49 4.78 -5.35 6.51
C ASN A 49 5.26 -3.93 6.79
N ASN A 50 6.56 -3.72 6.76
CA ASN A 50 7.20 -2.42 7.00
C ASN A 50 7.34 -1.56 5.73
N GLY A 51 6.56 -1.86 4.70
CA GLY A 51 6.53 -1.13 3.43
C GLY A 51 7.42 -1.72 2.36
N GLY A 52 7.77 -0.91 1.36
CA GLY A 52 8.52 -1.35 0.20
C GLY A 52 8.52 -0.32 -0.92
N LEU A 53 8.41 -0.80 -2.17
CA LEU A 53 8.37 0.05 -3.35
C LEU A 53 7.02 0.76 -3.46
N LEU A 54 7.06 2.07 -3.71
CA LEU A 54 5.85 2.87 -3.94
C LEU A 54 5.09 2.42 -5.18
N SER A 55 5.79 1.98 -6.23
CA SER A 55 5.17 1.43 -7.45
C SER A 55 4.34 0.17 -7.17
N CYS A 56 4.78 -0.69 -6.25
CA CYS A 56 4.01 -1.87 -5.84
C CYS A 56 2.77 -1.46 -5.04
N ALA A 57 2.87 -0.45 -4.18
CA ALA A 57 1.72 0.11 -3.46
C ALA A 57 0.71 0.75 -4.42
N GLU A 58 1.16 1.49 -5.44
CA GLU A 58 0.32 2.07 -6.49
C GLU A 58 -0.44 0.97 -7.27
N LEU A 59 0.26 -0.09 -7.68
CA LEU A 59 -0.36 -1.27 -8.31
C LEU A 59 -1.43 -1.89 -7.40
N LEU A 60 -1.12 -2.12 -6.13
CA LEU A 60 -2.06 -2.71 -5.17
C LEU A 60 -3.29 -1.82 -4.98
N CYS A 61 -3.10 -0.51 -4.78
CA CYS A 61 -4.20 0.45 -4.69
C CYS A 61 -5.09 0.40 -5.94
N THR A 62 -4.47 0.37 -7.14
CA THR A 62 -5.21 0.29 -8.41
C THR A 62 -6.05 -0.99 -8.54
N MET A 63 -5.57 -2.11 -8.00
CA MET A 63 -6.30 -3.37 -8.03
C MET A 63 -7.40 -3.48 -6.96
N LEU A 64 -7.31 -2.71 -5.88
CA LEU A 64 -8.30 -2.70 -4.78
C LEU A 64 -9.40 -1.66 -4.96
N ALA A 65 -9.06 -0.48 -5.48
CA ALA A 65 -9.93 0.69 -5.56
C ALA A 65 -11.24 0.43 -6.33
N PRO A 66 -12.32 1.18 -6.06
CA PRO A 66 -13.51 1.17 -6.88
C PRO A 66 -13.18 1.42 -8.35
N SER A 67 -13.75 0.65 -9.27
CA SER A 67 -13.45 0.77 -10.71
C SER A 67 -13.79 2.14 -11.29
N SER A 68 -14.76 2.83 -10.69
CA SER A 68 -15.15 4.20 -11.07
C SER A 68 -14.08 5.26 -10.78
N THR A 69 -13.07 4.95 -9.95
CA THR A 69 -11.99 5.87 -9.58
C THR A 69 -10.72 5.67 -10.41
N LEU A 70 -10.68 4.64 -11.25
CA LEU A 70 -9.54 4.38 -12.13
C LEU A 70 -9.27 5.58 -13.05
N GLY A 71 -8.00 5.95 -13.16
CA GLY A 71 -7.55 7.13 -13.88
C GLY A 71 -7.48 8.40 -13.04
N GLN A 72 -8.02 8.42 -11.81
CA GLN A 72 -7.90 9.57 -10.91
C GLN A 72 -6.52 9.61 -10.25
N GLU A 73 -6.16 10.79 -9.72
CA GLU A 73 -4.94 10.97 -8.95
C GLU A 73 -5.06 10.20 -7.62
N LEU A 74 -4.16 9.25 -7.36
CA LEU A 74 -4.10 8.51 -6.10
C LEU A 74 -3.41 9.34 -5.01
N GLY A 75 -2.48 10.20 -5.42
CA GLY A 75 -1.70 11.06 -4.55
C GLY A 75 -0.47 11.62 -5.24
N TYR A 76 0.45 12.18 -4.45
CA TYR A 76 1.69 12.73 -4.99
C TYR A 76 2.85 12.64 -3.99
N LEU A 77 4.06 12.66 -4.52
CA LEU A 77 5.29 12.83 -3.77
C LEU A 77 5.72 14.29 -3.83
N GLU A 78 5.95 14.90 -2.67
CA GLU A 78 6.58 16.20 -2.57
C GLU A 78 8.04 16.03 -2.19
N PHE A 79 8.93 16.26 -3.16
CA PHE A 79 10.37 16.18 -2.96
C PHE A 79 10.92 17.46 -2.35
N ASN A 80 12.04 17.36 -1.66
CA ASN A 80 12.76 18.52 -1.16
C ASN A 80 13.32 19.37 -2.32
N ASN A 81 13.77 20.59 -2.03
CA ASN A 81 14.22 21.60 -3.01
C ASN A 81 15.49 21.21 -3.81
N ARG A 82 16.04 20.04 -3.62
CA ARG A 82 17.17 19.49 -4.42
C ARG A 82 16.70 18.72 -5.65
N PHE A 83 15.38 18.47 -5.78
CA PHE A 83 14.79 17.73 -6.89
C PHE A 83 13.97 18.66 -7.79
N ASN A 84 13.89 18.29 -9.07
CA ASN A 84 13.05 18.92 -10.06
C ASN A 84 12.48 17.85 -11.02
N PRO A 85 11.16 17.67 -11.12
CA PRO A 85 10.12 18.44 -10.41
C PRO A 85 10.06 18.12 -8.90
N GLN A 86 9.58 19.08 -8.11
CA GLN A 86 9.38 18.87 -6.68
C GLN A 86 8.12 18.04 -6.38
N ILE A 87 7.09 18.14 -7.21
CA ILE A 87 5.85 17.38 -7.07
C ILE A 87 5.76 16.35 -8.19
N VAL A 88 5.57 15.10 -7.82
CA VAL A 88 5.40 13.97 -8.75
C VAL A 88 4.11 13.25 -8.40
N PRO A 89 3.03 13.44 -9.19
CA PRO A 89 1.77 12.75 -8.97
C PRO A 89 1.87 11.26 -9.35
N PHE A 90 1.04 10.45 -8.72
CA PHE A 90 0.77 9.07 -9.10
C PHE A 90 -0.73 8.82 -9.13
N THR A 91 -1.17 7.83 -9.89
CA THR A 91 -2.59 7.68 -10.26
C THR A 91 -3.08 6.24 -10.07
N LEU A 92 -4.39 6.06 -9.99
CA LEU A 92 -5.03 4.75 -10.08
C LEU A 92 -4.98 4.28 -11.56
N ASN A 93 -3.79 3.89 -12.00
CA ASN A 93 -3.49 3.64 -13.41
C ASN A 93 -3.91 2.21 -13.82
N SER A 94 -5.01 2.09 -14.55
CA SER A 94 -5.49 0.81 -15.07
C SER A 94 -4.46 0.04 -15.93
N GLY A 95 -3.52 0.74 -16.56
CA GLY A 95 -2.43 0.14 -17.32
C GLY A 95 -1.47 -0.69 -16.46
N LEU A 96 -1.36 -0.41 -15.14
CA LEU A 96 -0.55 -1.19 -14.22
C LEU A 96 -1.14 -2.59 -13.96
N ILE A 97 -2.45 -2.75 -14.10
CA ILE A 97 -3.16 -4.02 -13.82
C ILE A 97 -2.63 -5.13 -14.74
N GLY A 98 -2.37 -4.83 -16.02
CA GLY A 98 -1.88 -5.80 -16.98
C GLY A 98 -2.81 -7.01 -17.11
N ASN A 99 -2.27 -8.21 -16.84
CA ASN A 99 -3.02 -9.47 -16.81
C ASN A 99 -3.66 -9.78 -15.45
N GLY A 100 -3.60 -8.86 -14.49
CA GLY A 100 -4.28 -8.95 -13.20
C GLY A 100 -5.76 -8.58 -13.30
N ALA A 101 -6.33 -8.19 -12.16
CA ALA A 101 -7.72 -7.72 -12.10
C ALA A 101 -7.88 -6.61 -11.06
N ASN A 102 -8.85 -5.72 -11.29
CA ASN A 102 -9.37 -4.81 -10.29
C ASN A 102 -10.56 -5.49 -9.59
N LEU A 103 -10.55 -5.53 -8.25
CA LEU A 103 -11.62 -6.16 -7.46
C LEU A 103 -12.82 -5.25 -7.24
N ASN A 104 -12.71 -3.96 -7.57
CA ASN A 104 -13.81 -3.00 -7.47
C ASN A 104 -14.44 -2.96 -6.06
N LEU A 105 -13.61 -2.82 -5.04
CA LEU A 105 -14.07 -2.87 -3.65
C LEU A 105 -14.58 -1.49 -3.18
N ASN A 106 -15.61 -1.48 -2.32
CA ASN A 106 -16.08 -0.27 -1.64
C ASN A 106 -15.55 -0.17 -0.21
N THR A 107 -15.14 -1.30 0.37
CA THR A 107 -14.57 -1.37 1.72
C THR A 107 -13.33 -2.25 1.71
N LEU A 108 -12.27 -1.80 2.37
CA LEU A 108 -11.04 -2.54 2.58
C LEU A 108 -10.79 -2.70 4.08
N TYR A 109 -10.69 -3.94 4.55
CA TYR A 109 -10.26 -4.24 5.92
C TYR A 109 -8.74 -4.42 5.93
N VAL A 110 -8.04 -3.68 6.80
CA VAL A 110 -6.58 -3.72 6.91
C VAL A 110 -6.16 -4.16 8.30
N LEU A 111 -5.46 -5.29 8.39
CA LEU A 111 -4.86 -5.72 9.64
C LEU A 111 -3.50 -5.04 9.82
N THR A 112 -3.32 -4.32 10.91
CA THR A 112 -2.11 -3.52 11.19
C THR A 112 -1.47 -3.88 12.52
N SER A 113 -0.21 -3.48 12.68
CA SER A 113 0.53 -3.53 13.94
C SER A 113 1.56 -2.39 14.01
N SER A 114 2.31 -2.31 15.10
CA SER A 114 3.44 -1.39 15.25
C SER A 114 4.62 -1.65 14.29
N GLN A 115 4.51 -2.64 13.40
CA GLN A 115 5.49 -2.89 12.33
C GLN A 115 4.97 -2.46 10.94
N THR A 116 3.69 -2.11 10.83
CA THR A 116 3.11 -1.59 9.59
C THR A 116 3.65 -0.19 9.31
N ALA A 117 4.33 0.02 8.17
CA ALA A 117 5.03 1.28 7.90
C ALA A 117 5.13 1.64 6.42
N SER A 118 5.36 2.93 6.12
CA SER A 118 5.83 3.43 4.81
C SER A 118 4.85 3.09 3.67
N ALA A 119 5.26 2.34 2.62
CA ALA A 119 4.39 1.97 1.50
C ALA A 119 3.11 1.25 1.94
N SER A 120 3.12 0.51 3.05
CA SER A 120 1.92 -0.07 3.66
C SER A 120 0.96 1.00 4.18
N GLU A 121 1.48 2.05 4.79
CA GLU A 121 0.69 3.19 5.27
C GLU A 121 0.22 4.07 4.10
N MET A 122 1.00 4.16 3.01
CA MET A 122 0.57 4.81 1.78
C MET A 122 -0.69 4.15 1.21
N VAL A 123 -0.79 2.82 1.21
CA VAL A 123 -2.01 2.11 0.77
C VAL A 123 -3.23 2.58 1.56
N ILE A 124 -3.11 2.66 2.89
CA ILE A 124 -4.17 3.13 3.78
C ILE A 124 -4.53 4.59 3.46
N ASN A 125 -3.54 5.49 3.49
CA ASN A 125 -3.73 6.92 3.29
C ASN A 125 -4.32 7.26 1.92
N CYS A 126 -3.83 6.61 0.87
CA CYS A 126 -4.20 6.96 -0.49
C CYS A 126 -5.51 6.32 -0.97
N LEU A 127 -5.98 5.25 -0.33
CA LEU A 127 -7.29 4.67 -0.61
C LEU A 127 -8.43 5.32 0.20
N ASP A 128 -8.14 5.94 1.34
CA ASP A 128 -9.13 6.59 2.21
C ASP A 128 -10.06 7.59 1.48
N PRO A 129 -9.59 8.41 0.51
CA PRO A 129 -10.47 9.29 -0.26
C PRO A 129 -11.46 8.57 -1.20
N TYR A 130 -11.26 7.29 -1.47
CA TYR A 130 -11.97 6.56 -2.51
C TYR A 130 -12.87 5.44 -2.02
N MET A 131 -12.61 4.94 -0.81
CA MET A 131 -13.33 3.80 -0.24
C MET A 131 -13.24 3.79 1.27
N ASP A 132 -14.11 3.01 1.93
CA ASP A 132 -14.02 2.82 3.38
C ASP A 132 -12.80 1.96 3.72
N VAL A 133 -11.82 2.52 4.46
CA VAL A 133 -10.65 1.78 4.94
C VAL A 133 -10.79 1.51 6.44
N VAL A 134 -11.06 0.26 6.79
CA VAL A 134 -11.29 -0.19 8.17
C VAL A 134 -10.00 -0.79 8.73
N ILE A 135 -9.37 -0.09 9.66
CA ILE A 135 -8.10 -0.49 10.26
C ILE A 135 -8.35 -1.30 11.53
N ILE A 136 -7.78 -2.51 11.61
CA ILE A 136 -7.99 -3.44 12.71
C ILE A 136 -6.62 -3.88 13.26
N GLY A 137 -6.44 -3.85 14.58
CA GLY A 137 -5.21 -4.35 15.22
C GLY A 137 -4.48 -3.31 16.04
N GLY A 138 -3.24 -2.99 15.68
CA GLY A 138 -2.40 -2.02 16.40
C GLY A 138 -2.09 -0.76 15.59
N THR A 139 -1.73 0.31 16.30
CA THR A 139 -1.28 1.56 15.68
C THR A 139 -0.06 1.33 14.80
N THR A 140 -0.05 1.94 13.62
CA THR A 140 1.05 1.84 12.66
C THR A 140 2.24 2.74 13.05
N VAL A 141 3.33 2.69 12.28
CA VAL A 141 4.58 3.42 12.61
C VAL A 141 4.45 4.93 12.41
N GLY A 142 3.73 5.39 11.39
CA GLY A 142 3.63 6.81 11.04
C GLY A 142 4.71 7.31 10.08
N LYS A 143 5.25 6.44 9.20
CA LYS A 143 6.27 6.82 8.22
C LYS A 143 5.62 7.35 6.94
N ASN A 144 5.31 8.62 6.90
CA ASN A 144 4.73 9.33 5.74
C ASN A 144 5.76 9.91 4.77
N VAL A 145 7.00 9.42 4.82
CA VAL A 145 8.14 9.90 4.02
C VAL A 145 8.79 8.80 3.22
N GLY A 146 9.40 9.17 2.07
CA GLY A 146 10.12 8.29 1.18
C GLY A 146 11.62 8.59 1.17
N SER A 147 12.42 7.52 1.04
CA SER A 147 13.87 7.60 0.88
C SER A 147 14.30 7.14 -0.51
N ARG A 148 15.47 7.57 -0.93
CA ARG A 148 16.11 7.14 -2.18
C ARG A 148 17.53 6.68 -1.92
N ASN A 149 17.92 5.58 -2.58
CA ASN A 149 19.28 5.05 -2.54
C ASN A 149 20.23 5.90 -3.37
N PHE A 150 21.37 6.27 -2.76
CA PHE A 150 22.52 6.86 -3.44
C PHE A 150 23.75 6.01 -3.11
N SER A 151 24.34 5.39 -4.12
CA SER A 151 25.52 4.51 -3.95
C SER A 151 26.73 5.11 -4.65
N SER A 152 27.88 5.08 -3.97
CA SER A 152 29.18 5.36 -4.56
C SER A 152 30.01 4.08 -4.50
N PRO A 153 30.22 3.39 -5.65
CA PRO A 153 31.08 2.22 -5.72
C PRO A 153 32.52 2.52 -5.30
N GLU A 154 33.03 3.72 -5.64
CA GLU A 154 34.39 4.16 -5.32
C GLU A 154 34.62 4.26 -3.82
N LEU A 155 33.63 4.75 -3.07
CA LEU A 155 33.69 4.92 -1.63
C LEU A 155 33.14 3.69 -0.89
N MET A 156 32.59 2.71 -1.59
CA MET A 156 31.89 1.53 -1.04
C MET A 156 30.83 1.90 0.00
N ILE A 157 30.10 3.01 -0.23
CA ILE A 157 29.02 3.47 0.66
C ILE A 157 27.70 3.55 -0.10
N THR A 158 26.62 3.27 0.62
CA THR A 158 25.25 3.53 0.19
C THR A 158 24.54 4.35 1.25
N MET A 159 23.88 5.42 0.85
CA MET A 159 23.05 6.26 1.71
C MET A 159 21.61 6.21 1.27
N ASN A 160 20.70 6.27 2.24
CA ASN A 160 19.25 6.27 2.03
C ASN A 160 18.61 7.50 2.71
N PRO A 161 18.91 8.73 2.27
CA PRO A 161 18.29 9.90 2.86
C PRO A 161 16.80 9.94 2.54
N ILE A 162 16.04 10.54 3.46
CA ILE A 162 14.64 10.92 3.20
C ILE A 162 14.67 12.06 2.18
N VAL A 163 13.90 11.92 1.10
CA VAL A 163 13.91 12.87 -0.02
C VAL A 163 12.53 13.45 -0.34
N CYS A 164 11.45 12.79 0.09
CA CYS A 164 10.08 13.24 -0.19
C CYS A 164 9.13 12.93 0.96
N LYS A 165 7.99 13.63 0.95
CA LYS A 165 6.80 13.34 1.76
C LYS A 165 5.70 12.81 0.83
N ILE A 166 4.83 11.93 1.35
CA ILE A 166 3.80 11.21 0.60
C ILE A 166 2.45 11.80 0.97
N TYR A 167 1.70 12.25 -0.02
CA TYR A 167 0.36 12.82 0.15
C TYR A 167 -0.67 11.99 -0.62
N ASN A 168 -1.90 11.92 -0.11
CA ASN A 168 -3.03 11.39 -0.87
C ASN A 168 -3.60 12.44 -1.83
N SER A 169 -4.65 12.09 -2.59
CA SER A 169 -5.29 12.99 -3.55
C SER A 169 -5.95 14.22 -2.93
N GLU A 170 -6.23 14.21 -1.63
CA GLU A 170 -6.77 15.36 -0.88
C GLU A 170 -5.66 16.22 -0.24
N GLY A 171 -4.39 15.89 -0.49
CA GLY A 171 -3.25 16.59 0.11
C GLY A 171 -3.02 16.26 1.58
N LYS A 172 -3.52 15.13 2.08
CA LYS A 172 -3.32 14.69 3.46
C LYS A 172 -2.08 13.80 3.59
N SER A 173 -1.30 14.04 4.63
CA SER A 173 -0.11 13.27 5.00
C SER A 173 0.14 13.34 6.51
N ASP A 174 -0.92 13.44 7.29
CA ASP A 174 -0.94 13.76 8.72
C ASP A 174 -0.98 12.52 9.62
N TYR A 175 -0.30 11.46 9.20
CA TYR A 175 -0.22 10.20 9.95
C TYR A 175 1.16 9.93 10.59
N GLU A 176 1.90 10.98 10.97
CA GLU A 176 3.21 10.86 11.64
C GLU A 176 3.15 10.10 12.98
N SER A 177 1.97 10.08 13.61
CA SER A 177 1.73 9.30 14.85
C SER A 177 1.20 7.90 14.59
N GLY A 178 1.14 7.48 13.31
CA GLY A 178 0.55 6.23 12.87
C GLY A 178 -0.97 6.30 12.75
N PHE A 179 -1.52 5.40 11.93
CA PHE A 179 -2.95 5.19 11.85
C PHE A 179 -3.44 4.45 13.10
N GLN A 180 -4.49 4.97 13.70
CA GLN A 180 -5.14 4.33 14.85
C GLN A 180 -6.18 3.33 14.35
N PRO A 181 -6.19 2.08 14.87
CA PRO A 181 -7.23 1.13 14.51
C PRO A 181 -8.59 1.57 15.08
N VAL A 182 -9.67 1.09 14.44
CA VAL A 182 -11.01 1.31 14.98
C VAL A 182 -11.12 0.67 16.36
N SER A 183 -11.60 1.47 17.34
CA SER A 183 -11.84 0.98 18.70
C SER A 183 -13.19 0.28 18.76
N TYR A 184 -13.20 -1.05 18.72
CA TYR A 184 -14.40 -1.80 19.04
C TYR A 184 -14.54 -1.95 20.56
N THR A 185 -15.40 -1.13 21.16
CA THR A 185 -15.71 -1.22 22.58
C THR A 185 -16.56 -2.44 22.95
N HIS A 186 -17.22 -3.12 21.97
CA HIS A 186 -18.00 -4.34 22.19
C HIS A 186 -18.03 -5.23 20.93
N LEU A 187 -17.21 -6.27 20.91
CA LEU A 187 -17.46 -7.45 20.10
C LEU A 187 -18.46 -8.34 20.86
N THR A 188 -19.76 -8.09 20.71
CA THR A 188 -20.75 -9.11 21.04
C THR A 188 -20.77 -10.12 19.90
N LEU A 189 -20.06 -11.24 20.09
CA LEU A 189 -20.26 -12.40 19.22
C LEU A 189 -21.73 -12.80 19.31
N PRO A 190 -22.46 -12.97 18.20
CA PRO A 190 -23.79 -13.52 18.26
C PRO A 190 -23.72 -14.91 18.89
N THR A 191 -24.40 -15.08 20.01
CA THR A 191 -24.55 -16.40 20.65
C THR A 191 -25.42 -17.24 19.73
N ILE A 192 -24.77 -18.15 18.99
CA ILE A 192 -25.51 -19.16 18.22
C ILE A 192 -26.17 -20.07 19.27
N ARG A 193 -27.48 -20.01 19.39
CA ARG A 193 -28.32 -20.99 20.10
C ARG A 193 -28.69 -22.10 19.13
#